data_966ea841e6a92d563aa24afcca7a2194
#
_entry.id   966ea841e6a92d563aa24afcca7a2194
#
_cell.length_a   1.000
_cell.length_b   1.000
_cell.length_c   1.000
_cell.angle_alpha   90.00
_cell.angle_beta   90.00
_cell.angle_gamma   90.00
#
_symmetry.space_group_name_H-M   'P 1'
#
loop_
_entity.id
_entity.type
_entity.pdbx_description
1 polymer ?
#
loop_
_entity_poly.entity_id
_entity_poly.type
_entity_poly.pdbx_seq_one_letter_code
_entity_poly.pdbx_strand_id
1 'polypeptide(L)'
;MRKILLTALLTVSMATMAQLKLNFSADSPLRKLQIAEMAIESLYVDSLDANNIVEEGIKGMLSRLDPHSSYSSAKETKELTEPLEGNFDGIGVQFNMIEDTLLVIQTISGGPSAKVGILAGDRIVAVNDTAIAGVKMSRTDIMKRLRGKKGTKVTVSVKRPGERSLLTFRITRDKIPLNSVDAAYIIEPGIGYVKLQKFSATTHAEVVAAIDSLKTVSESLAPDKEFSLILDLQDNGGGYLSAAERVADEFLNEDALIVYTTGRAVPRHESRATGHGRMRRGNIVLLVNEYSASASEIVSGAVQDQDRGVVVGRRTFGKGLVQRPIELPDGSMIRLTVAHYYTPTGRCIQKPFKPGDKKDYDMDINERLKKGELTCRDSIHFADSLKYETLNDHRTVYGGGGIMPDIFVPLDTMKYTRYHSKLVAKGIIVTKILKYFDKNRKTLMQYPDVAEFKKSYETPMSLLDEIVKEGEKEGVTPKDEEEKQRALPEMARQIKALIARDIFTQSAYYEVINDSNDIYNEGVRIIREMNTTGKKVREMTQ
;
A
#
# COMPACT_ATOMS: atom_id res chain seq x y z
N MET A 1 1.88 -49.81 -2.11
CA MET A 1 2.76 -48.63 -1.96
C MET A 1 2.03 -47.28 -1.76
N ARG A 2 0.71 -47.15 -1.99
CA ARG A 2 -0.06 -45.89 -1.83
C ARG A 2 -0.57 -45.61 -0.40
N LYS A 3 -0.56 -46.61 0.51
CA LYS A 3 -1.02 -46.47 1.91
C LYS A 3 0.09 -46.08 2.90
N ILE A 4 1.35 -46.18 2.54
CA ILE A 4 2.50 -45.82 3.39
C ILE A 4 2.86 -44.32 3.27
N LEU A 5 2.52 -43.67 2.14
CA LEU A 5 2.77 -42.22 1.97
C LEU A 5 1.77 -41.33 2.75
N LEU A 6 0.56 -41.80 3.01
CA LEU A 6 -0.43 -41.00 3.77
C LEU A 6 -0.14 -40.94 5.28
N THR A 7 0.51 -41.99 5.82
CA THR A 7 0.85 -42.04 7.25
C THR A 7 2.08 -41.18 7.57
N ALA A 8 2.98 -40.98 6.64
CA ALA A 8 4.15 -40.14 6.83
C ALA A 8 3.83 -38.62 6.78
N LEU A 9 2.79 -38.21 6.04
CA LEU A 9 2.38 -36.79 5.99
C LEU A 9 1.59 -36.36 7.25
N LEU A 10 0.89 -37.28 7.91
CA LEU A 10 0.15 -36.99 9.16
C LEU A 10 1.08 -36.93 10.38
N THR A 11 2.22 -37.60 10.36
CA THR A 11 3.20 -37.56 11.46
C THR A 11 4.06 -36.33 11.48
N VAL A 12 4.29 -35.67 10.32
CA VAL A 12 5.06 -34.42 10.24
C VAL A 12 4.25 -33.22 10.72
N SER A 13 2.92 -33.22 10.55
CA SER A 13 2.06 -32.14 11.07
C SER A 13 1.85 -32.19 12.59
N MET A 14 1.99 -33.36 13.22
CA MET A 14 1.92 -33.51 14.70
C MET A 14 3.26 -33.18 15.39
N ALA A 15 4.39 -33.32 14.72
CA ALA A 15 5.70 -33.08 15.33
C ALA A 15 6.02 -31.57 15.51
N THR A 16 5.38 -30.67 14.78
CA THR A 16 5.56 -29.21 14.93
C THR A 16 4.75 -28.59 16.06
N MET A 17 3.72 -29.28 16.56
CA MET A 17 2.95 -28.85 17.75
C MET A 17 3.56 -29.34 19.08
N ALA A 18 4.52 -30.25 19.03
CA ALA A 18 5.04 -30.94 20.24
C ALA A 18 6.21 -30.22 20.92
N GLN A 19 6.55 -28.98 20.57
CA GLN A 19 7.65 -28.25 21.23
C GLN A 19 7.24 -27.03 22.08
N LEU A 20 5.98 -26.78 22.30
CA LEU A 20 5.55 -26.00 23.45
C LEU A 20 5.66 -26.92 24.70
N LYS A 21 6.81 -26.95 25.32
CA LYS A 21 6.94 -27.48 26.67
C LYS A 21 6.10 -26.60 27.60
N LEU A 22 4.82 -26.95 27.76
CA LEU A 22 3.96 -26.40 28.79
C LEU A 22 4.48 -26.90 30.14
N ASN A 23 5.31 -26.09 30.79
CA ASN A 23 5.69 -26.35 32.18
C ASN A 23 4.46 -26.12 33.10
N PHE A 24 3.76 -27.18 33.43
CA PHE A 24 2.62 -27.20 34.37
C PHE A 24 3.10 -27.19 35.85
N SER A 25 4.19 -26.49 36.19
CA SER A 25 4.57 -26.33 37.59
C SER A 25 3.53 -25.44 38.31
N ALA A 26 3.33 -25.68 39.60
CA ALA A 26 2.35 -24.94 40.43
C ALA A 26 2.61 -23.40 40.39
N ASP A 27 3.86 -23.00 40.18
CA ASP A 27 4.33 -21.60 40.17
C ASP A 27 4.48 -21.02 38.76
N SER A 28 3.92 -21.68 37.72
CA SER A 28 4.09 -21.16 36.36
C SER A 28 3.29 -19.85 36.15
N PRO A 29 3.81 -18.88 35.39
CA PRO A 29 3.09 -17.63 35.05
C PRO A 29 1.74 -17.91 34.37
N LEU A 30 1.65 -19.00 33.59
CA LEU A 30 0.41 -19.45 32.94
C LEU A 30 -0.69 -19.76 33.97
N ARG A 31 -0.35 -20.42 35.07
CA ARG A 31 -1.31 -20.75 36.13
C ARG A 31 -1.85 -19.49 36.83
N LYS A 32 -1.01 -18.48 37.05
CA LYS A 32 -1.49 -17.18 37.56
C LYS A 32 -2.53 -16.55 36.65
N LEU A 33 -2.29 -16.60 35.35
CA LEU A 33 -3.21 -16.04 34.34
C LEU A 33 -4.56 -16.80 34.35
N GLN A 34 -4.53 -18.14 34.42
CA GLN A 34 -5.72 -18.96 34.52
C GLN A 34 -6.53 -18.69 35.81
N ILE A 35 -5.84 -18.58 36.94
CA ILE A 35 -6.51 -18.28 38.22
C ILE A 35 -7.15 -16.89 38.19
N ALA A 36 -6.46 -15.91 37.63
CA ALA A 36 -6.97 -14.54 37.51
C ALA A 36 -8.23 -14.50 36.64
N GLU A 37 -8.19 -15.13 35.47
CA GLU A 37 -9.31 -15.21 34.54
C GLU A 37 -10.52 -15.91 35.20
N MET A 38 -10.33 -17.09 35.78
CA MET A 38 -11.39 -17.84 36.49
C MET A 38 -11.97 -17.05 37.67
N ALA A 39 -11.15 -16.32 38.43
CA ALA A 39 -11.61 -15.49 39.53
C ALA A 39 -12.44 -14.29 39.06
N ILE A 40 -12.03 -13.66 37.97
CA ILE A 40 -12.76 -12.53 37.36
C ILE A 40 -14.13 -13.04 36.86
N GLU A 41 -14.14 -14.13 36.09
CA GLU A 41 -15.38 -14.70 35.55
C GLU A 41 -16.35 -15.15 36.63
N SER A 42 -15.87 -15.77 37.73
CA SER A 42 -16.69 -16.39 38.73
C SER A 42 -17.11 -15.47 39.88
N LEU A 43 -16.30 -14.44 40.21
CA LEU A 43 -16.45 -13.66 41.44
C LEU A 43 -16.70 -12.18 41.22
N TYR A 44 -16.55 -11.67 39.99
CA TYR A 44 -16.79 -10.26 39.73
C TYR A 44 -18.26 -9.90 39.99
N VAL A 45 -18.47 -8.72 40.55
CA VAL A 45 -19.77 -8.26 41.06
C VAL A 45 -20.85 -8.09 39.99
N ASP A 46 -20.46 -7.72 38.77
CA ASP A 46 -21.37 -7.51 37.64
C ASP A 46 -21.15 -8.57 36.55
N SER A 47 -22.14 -8.75 35.67
CA SER A 47 -21.98 -9.59 34.48
C SER A 47 -20.93 -9.01 33.55
N LEU A 48 -20.04 -9.87 33.03
CA LEU A 48 -18.97 -9.50 32.11
C LEU A 48 -18.92 -10.43 30.89
N ASP A 49 -18.32 -9.94 29.83
CA ASP A 49 -17.97 -10.72 28.65
C ASP A 49 -16.56 -11.32 28.84
N ALA A 50 -16.50 -12.61 29.16
CA ALA A 50 -15.23 -13.32 29.38
C ALA A 50 -14.31 -13.26 28.16
N ASN A 51 -14.85 -13.32 26.92
CA ASN A 51 -14.04 -13.22 25.71
C ASN A 51 -13.35 -11.86 25.62
N ASN A 52 -14.09 -10.78 25.89
CA ASN A 52 -13.52 -9.43 25.86
C ASN A 52 -12.41 -9.25 26.92
N ILE A 53 -12.58 -9.82 28.11
CA ILE A 53 -11.55 -9.78 29.18
C ILE A 53 -10.28 -10.52 28.73
N VAL A 54 -10.42 -11.71 28.14
CA VAL A 54 -9.27 -12.47 27.62
C VAL A 54 -8.57 -11.73 26.48
N GLU A 55 -9.34 -11.15 25.53
CA GLU A 55 -8.78 -10.33 24.45
C GLU A 55 -7.96 -9.15 24.97
N GLU A 56 -8.49 -8.39 25.94
CA GLU A 56 -7.78 -7.27 26.56
C GLU A 56 -6.53 -7.74 27.32
N GLY A 57 -6.59 -8.91 27.96
CA GLY A 57 -5.42 -9.56 28.57
C GLY A 57 -4.34 -9.86 27.54
N ILE A 58 -4.68 -10.43 26.39
CA ILE A 58 -3.76 -10.70 25.28
C ILE A 58 -3.16 -9.38 24.73
N LYS A 59 -4.00 -8.38 24.49
CA LYS A 59 -3.56 -7.05 24.05
C LYS A 59 -2.58 -6.42 25.04
N GLY A 60 -2.89 -6.54 26.35
CA GLY A 60 -2.03 -6.08 27.43
C GLY A 60 -0.65 -6.72 27.43
N MET A 61 -0.56 -8.04 27.23
CA MET A 61 0.70 -8.75 27.11
C MET A 61 1.51 -8.30 25.89
N LEU A 62 0.87 -8.25 24.71
CA LEU A 62 1.52 -7.88 23.47
C LEU A 62 2.02 -6.42 23.47
N SER A 63 1.29 -5.52 24.11
CA SER A 63 1.68 -4.10 24.22
C SER A 63 3.00 -3.88 24.94
N ARG A 64 3.51 -4.86 25.69
CA ARG A 64 4.78 -4.81 26.42
C ARG A 64 5.98 -5.31 25.61
N LEU A 65 5.77 -5.78 24.40
CA LEU A 65 6.82 -6.35 23.54
C LEU A 65 7.39 -5.27 22.62
N ASP A 66 6.84 -5.15 21.45
CA ASP A 66 7.27 -4.23 20.41
C ASP A 66 6.04 -3.53 19.78
N PRO A 67 6.23 -2.46 18.99
CA PRO A 67 5.09 -1.70 18.42
C PRO A 67 4.25 -2.46 17.41
N HIS A 68 4.73 -3.60 16.89
CA HIS A 68 4.11 -4.35 15.79
C HIS A 68 3.44 -5.66 16.20
N SER A 69 3.81 -6.21 17.36
CA SER A 69 3.08 -7.35 17.93
C SER A 69 1.67 -6.92 18.34
N SER A 70 0.66 -7.59 17.81
CA SER A 70 -0.74 -7.18 17.97
C SER A 70 -1.70 -8.35 17.97
N TYR A 71 -2.84 -8.16 18.63
CA TYR A 71 -4.02 -9.02 18.54
C TYR A 71 -5.04 -8.40 17.58
N SER A 72 -5.74 -9.23 16.84
CA SER A 72 -6.86 -8.85 15.97
C SER A 72 -8.01 -9.82 16.19
N SER A 73 -9.22 -9.33 16.42
CA SER A 73 -10.44 -10.14 16.46
C SER A 73 -10.66 -10.84 15.10
N ALA A 74 -11.51 -11.86 15.06
CA ALA A 74 -11.82 -12.59 13.82
C ALA A 74 -12.27 -11.67 12.67
N LYS A 75 -13.03 -10.62 12.98
CA LYS A 75 -13.45 -9.62 11.99
C LYS A 75 -12.28 -8.79 11.50
N GLU A 76 -11.47 -8.24 12.42
CA GLU A 76 -10.30 -7.45 12.07
C GLU A 76 -9.25 -8.27 11.33
N THR A 77 -9.08 -9.56 11.69
CA THR A 77 -8.20 -10.50 10.99
C THR A 77 -8.56 -10.59 9.52
N LYS A 78 -9.85 -10.78 9.22
CA LYS A 78 -10.33 -10.82 7.84
C LYS A 78 -10.10 -9.51 7.10
N GLU A 79 -10.37 -8.36 7.72
CA GLU A 79 -10.16 -7.04 7.15
C GLU A 79 -8.66 -6.74 6.86
N LEU A 80 -7.76 -7.30 7.68
CA LEU A 80 -6.31 -7.17 7.51
C LEU A 80 -5.73 -8.13 6.47
N THR A 81 -6.29 -9.34 6.34
CA THR A 81 -5.75 -10.38 5.44
C THR A 81 -6.26 -10.25 4.00
N GLU A 82 -7.53 -9.86 3.79
CA GLU A 82 -8.09 -9.68 2.44
C GLU A 82 -7.19 -8.84 1.50
N PRO A 83 -6.68 -7.66 1.88
CA PRO A 83 -5.79 -6.87 1.01
C PRO A 83 -4.47 -7.56 0.69
N LEU A 84 -3.95 -8.39 1.60
CA LEU A 84 -2.71 -9.13 1.42
C LEU A 84 -2.89 -10.40 0.58
N GLU A 85 -4.09 -10.99 0.56
CA GLU A 85 -4.45 -12.06 -0.37
C GLU A 85 -4.60 -11.56 -1.82
N GLY A 86 -4.74 -10.24 -2.00
CA GLY A 86 -4.90 -9.62 -3.31
C GLY A 86 -6.29 -9.77 -3.93
N ASN A 87 -7.30 -10.15 -3.13
CA ASN A 87 -8.68 -10.26 -3.59
C ASN A 87 -9.67 -10.21 -2.42
N PHE A 88 -10.93 -9.93 -2.72
CA PHE A 88 -12.06 -10.06 -1.79
C PHE A 88 -13.30 -10.58 -2.53
N ASP A 89 -14.25 -11.13 -1.78
CA ASP A 89 -15.50 -11.63 -2.36
C ASP A 89 -16.56 -10.53 -2.45
N GLY A 90 -17.09 -10.28 -3.66
CA GLY A 90 -18.07 -9.22 -3.89
C GLY A 90 -18.64 -9.14 -5.30
N ILE A 91 -19.18 -7.98 -5.66
CA ILE A 91 -19.82 -7.75 -6.96
C ILE A 91 -18.90 -7.07 -8.00
N GLY A 92 -17.74 -6.53 -7.60
CA GLY A 92 -16.79 -5.92 -8.53
C GLY A 92 -17.22 -4.57 -9.09
N VAL A 93 -17.60 -3.63 -8.22
CA VAL A 93 -17.85 -2.22 -8.55
C VAL A 93 -16.96 -1.32 -7.72
N GLN A 94 -16.38 -0.32 -8.34
CA GLN A 94 -15.84 0.84 -7.68
C GLN A 94 -16.94 1.90 -7.59
N PHE A 95 -17.20 2.42 -6.40
CA PHE A 95 -18.30 3.33 -6.19
C PHE A 95 -17.98 4.46 -5.22
N ASN A 96 -18.74 5.54 -5.32
CA ASN A 96 -18.77 6.61 -4.34
C ASN A 96 -20.21 6.91 -3.91
N MET A 97 -20.34 7.58 -2.77
CA MET A 97 -21.63 8.08 -2.31
C MET A 97 -21.83 9.53 -2.77
N ILE A 98 -22.93 9.81 -3.46
CA ILE A 98 -23.35 11.15 -3.84
C ILE A 98 -24.80 11.34 -3.35
N GLU A 99 -25.02 12.35 -2.51
CA GLU A 99 -26.35 12.70 -2.00
C GLU A 99 -27.15 11.46 -1.54
N ASP A 100 -26.56 10.72 -0.62
CA ASP A 100 -27.15 9.51 -0.05
C ASP A 100 -27.47 8.40 -1.08
N THR A 101 -26.73 8.35 -2.20
CA THR A 101 -26.92 7.38 -3.27
C THR A 101 -25.58 6.80 -3.72
N LEU A 102 -25.50 5.48 -3.90
CA LEU A 102 -24.33 4.79 -4.45
C LEU A 102 -24.23 5.02 -5.95
N LEU A 103 -23.22 5.78 -6.39
CA LEU A 103 -22.86 5.97 -7.79
C LEU A 103 -21.73 5.00 -8.18
N VAL A 104 -21.98 4.18 -9.20
CA VAL A 104 -20.94 3.33 -9.82
C VAL A 104 -19.97 4.21 -10.61
N ILE A 105 -18.71 4.25 -10.21
CA ILE A 105 -17.64 4.95 -10.94
C ILE A 105 -17.19 4.09 -12.10
N GLN A 106 -16.87 2.82 -11.81
CA GLN A 106 -16.53 1.82 -12.83
C GLN A 106 -16.78 0.40 -12.31
N THR A 107 -16.91 -0.55 -13.24
CA THR A 107 -16.93 -1.97 -12.94
C THR A 107 -15.55 -2.57 -13.17
N ILE A 108 -15.19 -3.57 -12.39
CA ILE A 108 -13.98 -4.35 -12.63
C ILE A 108 -14.15 -5.13 -13.93
N SER A 109 -13.21 -4.98 -14.85
CA SER A 109 -13.24 -5.66 -16.16
C SER A 109 -13.33 -7.18 -15.98
N GLY A 110 -14.27 -7.82 -16.69
CA GLY A 110 -14.55 -9.26 -16.55
C GLY A 110 -15.15 -9.67 -15.20
N GLY A 111 -15.40 -8.73 -14.30
CA GLY A 111 -16.01 -8.97 -13.00
C GLY A 111 -17.50 -9.24 -13.03
N PRO A 112 -18.10 -9.65 -11.89
CA PRO A 112 -19.51 -10.03 -11.81
C PRO A 112 -20.49 -8.95 -12.29
N SER A 113 -20.26 -7.70 -11.90
CA SER A 113 -21.12 -6.57 -12.30
C SER A 113 -21.00 -6.21 -13.77
N ALA A 114 -19.79 -6.26 -14.33
CA ALA A 114 -19.56 -6.03 -15.75
C ALA A 114 -20.27 -7.09 -16.60
N LYS A 115 -20.23 -8.37 -16.20
CA LYS A 115 -20.88 -9.49 -16.90
C LYS A 115 -22.40 -9.36 -16.99
N VAL A 116 -23.05 -8.73 -16.02
CA VAL A 116 -24.50 -8.52 -16.02
C VAL A 116 -24.91 -7.18 -16.64
N GLY A 117 -23.95 -6.34 -17.06
CA GLY A 117 -24.22 -5.09 -17.77
C GLY A 117 -24.44 -3.87 -16.87
N ILE A 118 -23.90 -3.87 -15.65
CA ILE A 118 -23.80 -2.64 -14.85
C ILE A 118 -22.74 -1.74 -15.49
N LEU A 119 -23.03 -0.46 -15.58
CA LEU A 119 -22.20 0.55 -16.24
C LEU A 119 -21.75 1.64 -15.28
N ALA A 120 -20.68 2.32 -15.66
CA ALA A 120 -20.27 3.56 -15.01
C ALA A 120 -21.38 4.61 -15.12
N GLY A 121 -21.70 5.30 -14.03
CA GLY A 121 -22.81 6.25 -13.96
C GLY A 121 -24.13 5.65 -13.45
N ASP A 122 -24.25 4.35 -13.32
CA ASP A 122 -25.39 3.70 -12.69
C ASP A 122 -25.48 4.07 -11.21
N ARG A 123 -26.70 4.27 -10.72
CA ARG A 123 -26.98 4.50 -9.29
C ARG A 123 -27.66 3.28 -8.70
N ILE A 124 -26.99 2.56 -7.81
CA ILE A 124 -27.60 1.43 -7.09
C ILE A 124 -28.47 2.01 -5.98
N VAL A 125 -29.77 1.77 -6.04
CA VAL A 125 -30.77 2.34 -5.12
C VAL A 125 -31.32 1.31 -4.13
N ALA A 126 -31.24 0.02 -4.44
CA ALA A 126 -31.64 -1.04 -3.52
C ALA A 126 -30.76 -2.29 -3.69
N VAL A 127 -30.64 -3.09 -2.63
CA VAL A 127 -29.94 -4.37 -2.59
C VAL A 127 -30.84 -5.39 -1.90
N ASN A 128 -31.18 -6.52 -2.58
CA ASN A 128 -32.12 -7.54 -2.11
C ASN A 128 -33.41 -6.91 -1.52
N ASP A 129 -34.07 -6.07 -2.30
CA ASP A 129 -35.30 -5.36 -1.97
C ASP A 129 -35.20 -4.37 -0.78
N THR A 130 -34.01 -4.19 -0.22
CA THR A 130 -33.75 -3.16 0.80
C THR A 130 -33.27 -1.88 0.12
N ALA A 131 -33.99 -0.79 0.30
CA ALA A 131 -33.54 0.53 -0.14
C ALA A 131 -32.22 0.92 0.56
N ILE A 132 -31.26 1.41 -0.23
CA ILE A 132 -29.96 1.90 0.24
C ILE A 132 -29.73 3.38 -0.09
N ALA A 133 -30.57 3.96 -0.95
CA ALA A 133 -30.54 5.37 -1.33
C ALA A 133 -31.68 6.13 -0.65
N GLY A 134 -31.44 7.36 -0.20
CA GLY A 134 -32.42 8.23 0.45
C GLY A 134 -32.75 7.82 1.89
N VAL A 135 -32.01 6.91 2.50
CA VAL A 135 -32.26 6.34 3.84
C VAL A 135 -31.09 6.56 4.81
N LYS A 136 -30.08 7.34 4.40
CA LYS A 136 -28.86 7.65 5.18
C LYS A 136 -28.12 6.40 5.67
N MET A 137 -28.13 5.32 4.87
CA MET A 137 -27.39 4.09 5.18
C MET A 137 -25.90 4.34 5.11
N SER A 138 -25.15 3.86 6.09
CA SER A 138 -23.69 4.02 6.12
C SER A 138 -23.03 3.30 4.95
N ARG A 139 -21.91 3.84 4.43
CA ARG A 139 -21.10 3.18 3.38
C ARG A 139 -20.70 1.77 3.79
N THR A 140 -20.36 1.57 5.06
CA THR A 140 -19.99 0.26 5.61
C THR A 140 -21.14 -0.75 5.52
N ASP A 141 -22.37 -0.35 5.84
CA ASP A 141 -23.53 -1.24 5.79
C ASP A 141 -23.95 -1.54 4.35
N ILE A 142 -23.80 -0.59 3.43
CA ILE A 142 -23.97 -0.82 1.99
C ILE A 142 -22.95 -1.84 1.50
N MET A 143 -21.66 -1.67 1.86
CA MET A 143 -20.60 -2.63 1.49
C MET A 143 -20.88 -4.03 2.03
N LYS A 144 -21.33 -4.18 3.29
CA LYS A 144 -21.69 -5.50 3.86
C LYS A 144 -22.79 -6.20 3.06
N ARG A 145 -23.75 -5.45 2.48
CA ARG A 145 -24.84 -6.02 1.68
C ARG A 145 -24.37 -6.43 0.26
N LEU A 146 -23.46 -5.67 -0.32
CA LEU A 146 -22.89 -5.96 -1.65
C LEU A 146 -21.85 -7.08 -1.60
N ARG A 147 -21.01 -7.12 -0.56
CA ARG A 147 -20.05 -8.19 -0.30
C ARG A 147 -20.76 -9.49 0.11
N GLY A 148 -20.06 -10.60 0.04
CA GLY A 148 -20.52 -11.91 0.49
C GLY A 148 -19.81 -13.03 -0.25
N LYS A 149 -19.86 -14.24 0.28
CA LYS A 149 -19.12 -15.42 -0.17
C LYS A 149 -19.28 -15.63 -1.69
N LYS A 150 -18.16 -15.89 -2.39
CA LYS A 150 -18.14 -16.32 -3.79
C LYS A 150 -19.21 -17.37 -4.08
N GLY A 151 -19.92 -17.22 -5.21
CA GLY A 151 -21.01 -18.10 -5.66
C GLY A 151 -22.38 -17.73 -5.09
N THR A 152 -22.48 -16.88 -4.05
CA THR A 152 -23.78 -16.40 -3.56
C THR A 152 -24.35 -15.33 -4.50
N LYS A 153 -25.68 -15.21 -4.54
CA LYS A 153 -26.38 -14.26 -5.42
C LYS A 153 -26.80 -13.02 -4.62
N VAL A 154 -26.78 -11.88 -5.30
CA VAL A 154 -27.35 -10.63 -4.80
C VAL A 154 -28.10 -9.96 -5.95
N THR A 155 -29.26 -9.37 -5.66
CA THR A 155 -30.04 -8.58 -6.59
C THR A 155 -29.84 -7.10 -6.30
N VAL A 156 -29.58 -6.29 -7.32
CA VAL A 156 -29.48 -4.84 -7.17
C VAL A 156 -30.47 -4.14 -8.10
N SER A 157 -31.13 -3.11 -7.59
CA SER A 157 -31.96 -2.20 -8.39
C SER A 157 -31.17 -0.95 -8.70
N VAL A 158 -31.12 -0.60 -9.98
CA VAL A 158 -30.27 0.45 -10.53
C VAL A 158 -31.10 1.50 -11.25
N LYS A 159 -30.86 2.77 -10.96
CA LYS A 159 -31.32 3.90 -11.74
C LYS A 159 -30.23 4.33 -12.71
N ARG A 160 -30.48 4.16 -14.02
CA ARG A 160 -29.56 4.55 -15.09
C ARG A 160 -30.03 5.85 -15.75
N PRO A 161 -29.14 6.84 -15.98
CA PRO A 161 -29.48 8.03 -16.75
C PRO A 161 -30.02 7.68 -18.13
N GLY A 162 -31.16 8.24 -18.51
CA GLY A 162 -31.83 7.95 -19.77
C GLY A 162 -32.87 6.82 -19.73
N GLU A 163 -32.86 5.98 -18.70
CA GLU A 163 -33.88 4.95 -18.50
C GLU A 163 -35.06 5.46 -17.64
N ARG A 164 -36.29 5.14 -18.06
CA ARG A 164 -37.49 5.57 -17.31
C ARG A 164 -37.77 4.71 -16.08
N SER A 165 -37.47 3.41 -16.14
CA SER A 165 -37.69 2.43 -15.09
C SER A 165 -36.40 2.03 -14.40
N LEU A 166 -36.48 1.49 -13.18
CA LEU A 166 -35.37 0.85 -12.53
C LEU A 166 -34.98 -0.44 -13.25
N LEU A 167 -33.70 -0.64 -13.46
CA LEU A 167 -33.13 -1.90 -13.98
C LEU A 167 -32.80 -2.82 -12.81
N THR A 168 -33.10 -4.09 -12.95
CA THR A 168 -32.80 -5.10 -11.92
C THR A 168 -31.73 -6.06 -12.45
N PHE A 169 -30.62 -6.18 -11.68
CA PHE A 169 -29.51 -7.08 -12.01
C PHE A 169 -29.35 -8.13 -10.93
N ARG A 170 -29.30 -9.41 -11.33
CA ARG A 170 -28.95 -10.52 -10.44
C ARG A 170 -27.48 -10.87 -10.65
N ILE A 171 -26.67 -10.62 -9.62
CA ILE A 171 -25.22 -10.76 -9.66
C ILE A 171 -24.81 -12.00 -8.85
N THR A 172 -23.98 -12.87 -9.42
CA THR A 172 -23.33 -13.95 -8.67
C THR A 172 -21.98 -13.39 -8.19
N ARG A 173 -21.78 -13.28 -6.86
CA ARG A 173 -20.53 -12.77 -6.28
C ARG A 173 -19.36 -13.65 -6.66
N ASP A 174 -18.22 -13.03 -6.86
CA ASP A 174 -16.96 -13.71 -7.19
C ASP A 174 -15.79 -13.03 -6.49
N LYS A 175 -14.60 -13.61 -6.63
CA LYS A 175 -13.34 -12.98 -6.20
C LYS A 175 -13.06 -11.73 -7.05
N ILE A 176 -12.89 -10.62 -6.38
CA ILE A 176 -12.59 -9.32 -6.98
C ILE A 176 -11.13 -9.00 -6.73
N PRO A 177 -10.30 -8.82 -7.75
CA PRO A 177 -8.89 -8.53 -7.56
C PRO A 177 -8.68 -7.18 -6.86
N LEU A 178 -7.69 -7.15 -5.98
CA LEU A 178 -7.14 -5.96 -5.34
C LEU A 178 -5.70 -5.82 -5.79
N ASN A 179 -5.49 -5.14 -6.90
CA ASN A 179 -4.18 -5.02 -7.50
C ASN A 179 -3.16 -4.40 -6.53
N SER A 180 -1.93 -4.87 -6.63
CA SER A 180 -0.77 -4.32 -5.95
C SER A 180 -0.09 -3.24 -6.81
N VAL A 181 -0.13 -3.41 -8.14
CA VAL A 181 0.35 -2.43 -9.11
C VAL A 181 -0.79 -1.45 -9.42
N ASP A 182 -0.64 -0.21 -8.98
CA ASP A 182 -1.61 0.87 -9.21
C ASP A 182 -1.44 1.52 -10.58
N ALA A 183 -0.20 1.58 -11.09
CA ALA A 183 0.09 2.16 -12.38
C ALA A 183 1.27 1.48 -13.06
N ALA A 184 1.19 1.38 -14.38
CA ALA A 184 2.29 0.99 -15.25
C ALA A 184 2.13 1.74 -16.59
N TYR A 185 3.15 2.54 -16.97
CA TYR A 185 3.14 3.30 -18.22
C TYR A 185 4.56 3.61 -18.72
N ILE A 186 4.70 3.92 -19.98
CA ILE A 186 5.95 4.40 -20.60
C ILE A 186 6.06 5.90 -20.36
N ILE A 187 7.14 6.34 -19.71
CA ILE A 187 7.47 7.77 -19.52
C ILE A 187 7.96 8.35 -20.86
N GLU A 188 8.90 7.64 -21.48
CA GLU A 188 9.44 7.89 -22.83
C GLU A 188 10.03 6.58 -23.37
N PRO A 189 10.27 6.46 -24.69
CA PRO A 189 10.84 5.26 -25.29
C PRO A 189 12.15 4.84 -24.60
N GLY A 190 12.16 3.63 -24.03
CA GLY A 190 13.26 3.08 -23.23
C GLY A 190 13.11 3.24 -21.72
N ILE A 191 12.11 3.97 -21.21
CA ILE A 191 11.92 4.18 -19.77
C ILE A 191 10.47 3.88 -19.36
N GLY A 192 10.30 2.85 -18.52
CA GLY A 192 9.01 2.50 -17.91
C GLY A 192 8.90 2.95 -16.45
N TYR A 193 7.66 3.12 -16.02
CA TYR A 193 7.28 3.41 -14.64
C TYR A 193 6.30 2.38 -14.12
N VAL A 194 6.54 1.91 -12.89
CA VAL A 194 5.62 1.02 -12.17
C VAL A 194 5.40 1.57 -10.76
N LYS A 195 4.15 1.84 -10.40
CA LYS A 195 3.73 2.18 -9.03
C LYS A 195 3.28 0.92 -8.30
N LEU A 196 3.98 0.57 -7.25
CA LEU A 196 3.65 -0.56 -6.38
C LEU A 196 3.13 -0.07 -5.04
N GLN A 197 1.85 -0.32 -4.75
CA GLN A 197 1.17 0.19 -3.56
C GLN A 197 1.32 -0.71 -2.32
N LYS A 198 1.47 -2.02 -2.52
CA LYS A 198 1.58 -3.01 -1.44
C LYS A 198 2.25 -4.29 -1.93
N PHE A 199 2.65 -5.14 -0.99
CA PHE A 199 3.18 -6.48 -1.27
C PHE A 199 2.18 -7.56 -0.85
N SER A 200 1.31 -7.97 -1.78
CA SER A 200 0.31 -9.02 -1.61
C SER A 200 0.76 -10.35 -2.23
N ALA A 201 -0.06 -11.39 -2.11
CA ALA A 201 0.20 -12.69 -2.72
C ALA A 201 0.32 -12.63 -4.26
N THR A 202 -0.36 -11.66 -4.90
CA THR A 202 -0.39 -11.49 -6.37
C THR A 202 0.67 -10.52 -6.90
N THR A 203 1.37 -9.79 -6.02
CA THR A 203 2.28 -8.70 -6.39
C THR A 203 3.34 -9.10 -7.41
N HIS A 204 4.01 -10.23 -7.21
CA HIS A 204 5.07 -10.65 -8.12
C HIS A 204 4.52 -10.87 -9.55
N ALA A 205 3.41 -11.58 -9.69
CA ALA A 205 2.80 -11.81 -11.00
C ALA A 205 2.37 -10.50 -11.68
N GLU A 206 1.86 -9.54 -10.91
CA GLU A 206 1.46 -8.23 -11.41
C GLU A 206 2.66 -7.39 -11.86
N VAL A 207 3.74 -7.37 -11.07
CA VAL A 207 4.99 -6.66 -11.42
C VAL A 207 5.62 -7.26 -12.67
N VAL A 208 5.68 -8.57 -12.77
CA VAL A 208 6.17 -9.28 -13.95
C VAL A 208 5.36 -8.92 -15.19
N ALA A 209 4.03 -9.01 -15.10
CA ALA A 209 3.15 -8.66 -16.22
C ALA A 209 3.30 -7.18 -16.64
N ALA A 210 3.46 -6.28 -15.67
CA ALA A 210 3.71 -4.87 -15.94
C ALA A 210 5.04 -4.65 -16.67
N ILE A 211 6.13 -5.25 -16.18
CA ILE A 211 7.46 -5.14 -16.81
C ILE A 211 7.44 -5.72 -18.23
N ASP A 212 6.87 -6.92 -18.43
CA ASP A 212 6.81 -7.57 -19.74
C ASP A 212 6.00 -6.72 -20.75
N SER A 213 4.86 -6.16 -20.31
CA SER A 213 4.03 -5.26 -21.12
C SER A 213 4.79 -3.98 -21.49
N LEU A 214 5.44 -3.33 -20.52
CA LEU A 214 6.21 -2.10 -20.75
C LEU A 214 7.39 -2.33 -21.68
N LYS A 215 8.11 -3.45 -21.55
CA LYS A 215 9.18 -3.83 -22.48
C LYS A 215 8.68 -3.97 -23.90
N THR A 216 7.58 -4.72 -24.11
CA THR A 216 6.98 -4.91 -25.43
C THR A 216 6.60 -3.58 -26.08
N VAL A 217 5.98 -2.68 -25.32
CA VAL A 217 5.63 -1.33 -25.82
C VAL A 217 6.90 -0.53 -26.11
N SER A 218 7.88 -0.54 -25.21
CA SER A 218 9.15 0.19 -25.40
C SER A 218 9.94 -0.29 -26.61
N GLU A 219 10.01 -1.60 -26.82
CA GLU A 219 10.66 -2.21 -28.01
C GLU A 219 9.98 -1.78 -29.31
N SER A 220 8.64 -1.65 -29.31
CA SER A 220 7.92 -1.15 -30.48
C SER A 220 8.19 0.31 -30.78
N LEU A 221 8.46 1.14 -29.75
CA LEU A 221 8.73 2.57 -29.88
C LEU A 221 10.19 2.89 -30.16
N ALA A 222 11.12 2.10 -29.63
CA ALA A 222 12.57 2.30 -29.75
C ALA A 222 13.30 0.95 -29.62
N PRO A 223 13.39 0.17 -30.70
CA PRO A 223 13.97 -1.20 -30.68
C PRO A 223 15.43 -1.25 -30.22
N ASP A 224 16.19 -0.18 -30.46
CA ASP A 224 17.63 -0.11 -30.16
C ASP A 224 17.94 0.40 -28.75
N LYS A 225 16.93 0.78 -27.97
CA LYS A 225 17.13 1.27 -26.60
C LYS A 225 16.98 0.14 -25.57
N GLU A 226 17.99 -0.02 -24.71
CA GLU A 226 17.86 -0.88 -23.53
C GLU A 226 16.78 -0.32 -22.59
N PHE A 227 15.88 -1.19 -22.14
CA PHE A 227 14.77 -0.81 -21.27
C PHE A 227 15.25 -0.57 -19.84
N SER A 228 14.86 0.56 -19.29
CA SER A 228 15.12 1.01 -17.92
C SER A 228 13.82 1.21 -17.15
N LEU A 229 13.84 1.06 -15.82
CA LEU A 229 12.64 1.04 -15.00
C LEU A 229 12.74 2.00 -13.80
N ILE A 230 11.68 2.77 -13.58
CA ILE A 230 11.40 3.43 -12.31
C ILE A 230 10.37 2.60 -11.55
N LEU A 231 10.75 2.04 -10.39
CA LEU A 231 9.84 1.38 -9.47
C LEU A 231 9.51 2.32 -8.31
N ASP A 232 8.27 2.74 -8.21
CA ASP A 232 7.81 3.67 -7.19
C ASP A 232 7.20 2.92 -5.99
N LEU A 233 7.89 3.03 -4.85
CA LEU A 233 7.53 2.48 -3.54
C LEU A 233 7.09 3.57 -2.55
N GLN A 234 6.89 4.83 -2.98
CA GLN A 234 6.38 5.88 -2.11
C GLN A 234 5.03 5.47 -1.50
N ASP A 235 4.82 5.73 -0.22
CA ASP A 235 3.60 5.39 0.55
C ASP A 235 3.28 3.88 0.63
N ASN A 236 4.20 3.00 0.25
CA ASN A 236 4.05 1.55 0.32
C ASN A 236 4.51 1.03 1.68
N GLY A 237 3.57 0.75 2.57
CA GLY A 237 3.82 0.22 3.93
C GLY A 237 4.32 -1.23 3.99
N GLY A 238 4.52 -1.89 2.84
CA GLY A 238 5.02 -3.26 2.77
C GLY A 238 3.93 -4.31 2.53
N GLY A 239 4.10 -5.46 3.16
CA GLY A 239 3.23 -6.62 3.03
C GLY A 239 3.99 -7.94 3.25
N TYR A 240 3.76 -8.94 2.41
CA TYR A 240 4.42 -10.24 2.54
C TYR A 240 5.92 -10.18 2.20
N LEU A 241 6.74 -10.75 3.11
CA LEU A 241 8.18 -10.93 2.92
C LEU A 241 8.47 -11.67 1.60
N SER A 242 7.80 -12.80 1.37
CA SER A 242 7.98 -13.61 0.16
C SER A 242 7.63 -12.88 -1.15
N ALA A 243 6.75 -11.88 -1.09
CA ALA A 243 6.47 -11.04 -2.26
C ALA A 243 7.62 -10.05 -2.52
N ALA A 244 8.21 -9.46 -1.46
CA ALA A 244 9.38 -8.60 -1.58
C ALA A 244 10.60 -9.36 -2.11
N GLU A 245 10.86 -10.57 -1.61
CA GLU A 245 11.94 -11.44 -2.08
C GLU A 245 11.82 -11.70 -3.59
N ARG A 246 10.64 -12.09 -4.05
CA ARG A 246 10.38 -12.35 -5.48
C ARG A 246 10.44 -11.10 -6.35
N VAL A 247 10.03 -9.94 -5.86
CA VAL A 247 10.16 -8.67 -6.59
C VAL A 247 11.62 -8.25 -6.67
N ALA A 248 12.42 -8.40 -5.59
CA ALA A 248 13.84 -8.11 -5.60
C ALA A 248 14.62 -9.05 -6.55
N ASP A 249 14.21 -10.32 -6.64
CA ASP A 249 14.78 -11.32 -7.55
C ASP A 249 14.69 -10.90 -9.03
N GLU A 250 13.66 -10.12 -9.41
CA GLU A 250 13.54 -9.62 -10.78
C GLU A 250 14.68 -8.68 -11.20
N PHE A 251 15.40 -8.12 -10.24
CA PHE A 251 16.43 -7.10 -10.46
C PHE A 251 17.85 -7.62 -10.27
N LEU A 252 18.05 -8.68 -9.49
CA LEU A 252 19.36 -9.08 -9.00
C LEU A 252 19.98 -10.22 -9.81
N ASN A 253 21.31 -10.32 -9.77
CA ASN A 253 22.03 -11.41 -10.39
C ASN A 253 21.90 -12.69 -9.56
N GLU A 254 22.18 -13.83 -10.21
CA GLU A 254 22.19 -15.14 -9.57
C GLU A 254 23.02 -15.15 -8.28
N ASP A 255 22.50 -15.83 -7.26
CA ASP A 255 23.08 -15.99 -5.92
C ASP A 255 23.29 -14.68 -5.12
N ALA A 256 22.88 -13.52 -5.65
CA ALA A 256 22.92 -12.28 -4.88
C ALA A 256 22.00 -12.39 -3.64
N LEU A 257 22.53 -12.09 -2.46
CA LEU A 257 21.73 -12.07 -1.22
C LEU A 257 20.69 -10.94 -1.31
N ILE A 258 19.43 -11.27 -1.05
CA ILE A 258 18.32 -10.31 -1.02
C ILE A 258 18.11 -9.80 0.41
N VAL A 259 17.96 -10.71 1.34
CA VAL A 259 17.66 -10.43 2.75
C VAL A 259 18.00 -11.67 3.58
N TYR A 260 18.36 -11.49 4.84
CA TYR A 260 18.32 -12.59 5.78
C TYR A 260 17.56 -12.23 7.04
N THR A 261 16.97 -13.25 7.68
CA THR A 261 16.21 -13.11 8.91
C THR A 261 16.86 -13.94 10.01
N THR A 262 16.81 -13.44 11.25
CA THR A 262 17.25 -14.21 12.43
C THR A 262 16.52 -13.72 13.67
N GLY A 263 16.24 -14.65 14.60
CA GLY A 263 15.59 -14.38 15.86
C GLY A 263 15.94 -15.39 16.92
N ARG A 264 15.52 -15.15 18.17
CA ARG A 264 15.83 -16.05 19.30
C ARG A 264 15.42 -17.51 19.04
N ALA A 265 14.25 -17.71 18.45
CA ALA A 265 13.69 -19.04 18.16
C ALA A 265 13.61 -19.33 16.65
N VAL A 266 14.12 -18.44 15.82
CA VAL A 266 14.15 -18.54 14.36
C VAL A 266 15.60 -18.53 13.92
N PRO A 267 16.12 -19.65 13.39
CA PRO A 267 17.49 -19.72 12.85
C PRO A 267 17.68 -18.70 11.73
N ARG A 268 18.93 -18.32 11.46
CA ARG A 268 19.27 -17.51 10.30
C ARG A 268 18.78 -18.19 9.02
N HIS A 269 17.97 -17.45 8.25
CA HIS A 269 17.48 -17.86 6.94
C HIS A 269 17.83 -16.79 5.92
N GLU A 270 18.48 -17.20 4.83
CA GLU A 270 18.89 -16.31 3.73
C GLU A 270 18.00 -16.53 2.52
N SER A 271 17.56 -15.43 1.91
CA SER A 271 16.90 -15.44 0.61
C SER A 271 17.86 -14.87 -0.43
N ARG A 272 18.06 -15.63 -1.51
CA ARG A 272 19.00 -15.29 -2.58
C ARG A 272 18.29 -15.24 -3.92
N ALA A 273 18.80 -14.42 -4.82
CA ALA A 273 18.27 -14.26 -6.16
C ALA A 273 18.57 -15.48 -7.04
N THR A 274 17.59 -15.82 -7.87
CA THR A 274 17.65 -16.98 -8.79
C THR A 274 18.41 -16.69 -10.08
N GLY A 275 18.61 -15.42 -10.42
CA GLY A 275 19.20 -14.99 -11.67
C GLY A 275 18.28 -15.10 -12.89
N HIS A 276 16.99 -15.33 -12.69
CA HIS A 276 16.00 -15.43 -13.79
C HIS A 276 15.15 -14.17 -13.95
N GLY A 277 15.48 -13.09 -13.23
CA GLY A 277 14.74 -11.84 -13.23
C GLY A 277 14.73 -11.12 -14.59
N ARG A 278 13.64 -10.41 -14.87
CA ARG A 278 13.39 -9.69 -16.13
C ARG A 278 14.18 -8.40 -16.27
N MET A 279 14.61 -7.83 -15.15
CA MET A 279 15.30 -6.54 -15.07
C MET A 279 16.74 -6.65 -14.54
N ARG A 280 17.42 -7.76 -14.81
CA ARG A 280 18.86 -7.90 -14.48
C ARG A 280 19.75 -6.95 -15.28
N ARG A 281 19.28 -6.52 -16.44
CA ARG A 281 19.92 -5.51 -17.30
C ARG A 281 19.07 -4.25 -17.35
N GLY A 282 19.64 -3.17 -17.86
CA GLY A 282 19.02 -1.85 -17.87
C GLY A 282 19.11 -1.14 -16.52
N ASN A 283 18.92 0.15 -16.53
CA ASN A 283 19.01 0.97 -15.33
C ASN A 283 17.73 0.87 -14.49
N ILE A 284 17.91 0.93 -13.16
CA ILE A 284 16.81 0.89 -12.19
C ILE A 284 16.93 2.08 -11.24
N VAL A 285 15.81 2.77 -11.06
CA VAL A 285 15.63 3.78 -10.03
C VAL A 285 14.46 3.39 -9.13
N LEU A 286 14.69 3.38 -7.82
CA LEU A 286 13.65 3.14 -6.82
C LEU A 286 13.25 4.46 -6.17
N LEU A 287 11.95 4.75 -6.14
CA LEU A 287 11.43 5.95 -5.47
C LEU A 287 10.90 5.55 -4.09
N VAL A 288 11.37 6.21 -3.04
CA VAL A 288 10.98 5.93 -1.65
C VAL A 288 10.68 7.21 -0.90
N ASN A 289 9.85 7.09 0.15
CA ASN A 289 9.61 8.18 1.09
C ASN A 289 9.51 7.66 2.53
N GLU A 290 9.24 8.54 3.48
CA GLU A 290 9.14 8.24 4.91
C GLU A 290 8.05 7.22 5.28
N TYR A 291 7.13 6.92 4.37
CA TYR A 291 6.07 5.91 4.53
C TYR A 291 6.41 4.58 3.84
N SER A 292 7.49 4.52 3.06
CA SER A 292 8.01 3.26 2.51
C SER A 292 8.54 2.39 3.65
N ALA A 293 7.94 1.21 3.87
CA ALA A 293 8.23 0.41 5.06
C ALA A 293 8.33 -1.09 4.77
N SER A 294 9.04 -1.83 5.65
CA SER A 294 9.03 -3.30 5.67
C SER A 294 9.46 -3.92 4.33
N ALA A 295 8.55 -4.59 3.59
CA ALA A 295 8.81 -5.20 2.28
C ALA A 295 9.40 -4.20 1.26
N SER A 296 8.96 -2.93 1.28
CA SER A 296 9.55 -1.87 0.46
C SER A 296 11.02 -1.63 0.81
N GLU A 297 11.35 -1.70 2.10
CA GLU A 297 12.71 -1.52 2.60
C GLU A 297 13.61 -2.74 2.29
N ILE A 298 13.02 -3.93 2.19
CA ILE A 298 13.74 -5.13 1.73
C ILE A 298 14.16 -4.96 0.28
N VAL A 299 13.23 -4.57 -0.60
CA VAL A 299 13.53 -4.37 -2.03
C VAL A 299 14.53 -3.24 -2.22
N SER A 300 14.31 -2.08 -1.59
CA SER A 300 15.22 -0.93 -1.73
C SER A 300 16.59 -1.19 -1.10
N GLY A 301 16.63 -1.86 0.06
CA GLY A 301 17.88 -2.25 0.72
C GLY A 301 18.68 -3.27 -0.10
N ALA A 302 18.03 -4.27 -0.69
CA ALA A 302 18.68 -5.25 -1.54
C ALA A 302 19.27 -4.61 -2.81
N VAL A 303 18.50 -3.76 -3.49
CA VAL A 303 18.97 -3.06 -4.69
C VAL A 303 20.10 -2.08 -4.38
N GLN A 304 20.03 -1.37 -3.26
CA GLN A 304 21.06 -0.43 -2.81
C GLN A 304 22.36 -1.16 -2.42
N ASP A 305 22.28 -2.19 -1.58
CA ASP A 305 23.44 -2.91 -1.06
C ASP A 305 24.18 -3.70 -2.15
N GLN A 306 23.47 -4.15 -3.19
CA GLN A 306 24.03 -4.83 -4.36
C GLN A 306 24.50 -3.85 -5.45
N ASP A 307 24.44 -2.54 -5.22
CA ASP A 307 24.77 -1.51 -6.22
C ASP A 307 24.04 -1.69 -7.56
N ARG A 308 22.82 -2.28 -7.51
CA ARG A 308 22.06 -2.62 -8.71
C ARG A 308 21.25 -1.44 -9.26
N GLY A 309 20.92 -0.48 -8.44
CA GLY A 309 20.12 0.68 -8.83
C GLY A 309 20.28 1.84 -7.86
N VAL A 310 19.69 2.97 -8.21
CA VAL A 310 19.73 4.21 -7.42
C VAL A 310 18.44 4.35 -6.62
N VAL A 311 18.54 4.59 -5.32
CA VAL A 311 17.40 4.89 -4.44
C VAL A 311 17.25 6.41 -4.32
N VAL A 312 16.10 6.94 -4.72
CA VAL A 312 15.81 8.38 -4.77
C VAL A 312 14.65 8.71 -3.85
N GLY A 313 14.76 9.78 -3.07
CA GLY A 313 13.67 10.27 -2.24
C GLY A 313 14.06 10.65 -0.83
N ARG A 314 13.32 10.18 0.17
CA ARG A 314 13.56 10.44 1.59
C ARG A 314 13.79 9.16 2.37
N ARG A 315 14.45 9.29 3.52
CA ARG A 315 14.71 8.16 4.43
C ARG A 315 13.43 7.41 4.77
N THR A 316 13.44 6.09 4.57
CA THR A 316 12.28 5.23 4.76
C THR A 316 11.86 5.08 6.22
N PHE A 317 10.80 4.35 6.51
CA PHE A 317 10.17 4.26 7.82
C PHE A 317 11.07 3.63 8.90
N GLY A 318 11.81 2.58 8.57
CA GLY A 318 12.65 1.86 9.52
C GLY A 318 11.95 0.71 10.24
N LYS A 319 11.25 -0.16 9.51
CA LYS A 319 10.66 -1.38 10.05
C LYS A 319 11.45 -2.61 9.63
N GLY A 320 12.32 -3.09 10.52
CA GLY A 320 13.20 -4.25 10.33
C GLY A 320 12.77 -5.50 11.11
N LEU A 321 11.46 -5.65 11.39
CA LEU A 321 10.88 -6.74 12.18
C LEU A 321 10.01 -7.64 11.33
N VAL A 322 10.14 -8.96 11.53
CA VAL A 322 9.32 -9.99 10.88
C VAL A 322 8.22 -10.45 11.84
N GLN A 323 6.96 -10.29 11.44
CA GLN A 323 5.82 -10.80 12.18
C GLN A 323 5.35 -12.15 11.61
N ARG A 324 5.00 -13.06 12.51
CA ARG A 324 4.34 -14.32 12.19
C ARG A 324 2.89 -14.30 12.68
N PRO A 325 1.91 -14.57 11.80
CA PRO A 325 0.53 -14.76 12.21
C PRO A 325 0.38 -16.07 12.96
N ILE A 326 -0.36 -16.04 14.06
CA ILE A 326 -0.77 -17.20 14.86
C ILE A 326 -2.29 -17.13 14.95
N GLU A 327 -2.97 -17.99 14.22
CA GLU A 327 -4.43 -18.07 14.24
C GLU A 327 -4.91 -18.73 15.51
N LEU A 328 -5.97 -18.19 16.10
CA LEU A 328 -6.64 -18.73 17.28
C LEU A 328 -7.93 -19.45 16.86
N PRO A 329 -8.45 -20.36 17.71
CA PRO A 329 -9.59 -21.24 17.36
C PRO A 329 -10.88 -20.51 16.97
N ASP A 330 -11.08 -19.29 17.47
CA ASP A 330 -12.23 -18.42 17.19
C ASP A 330 -12.09 -17.59 15.91
N GLY A 331 -10.97 -17.76 15.17
CA GLY A 331 -10.64 -16.99 13.98
C GLY A 331 -9.97 -15.64 14.26
N SER A 332 -9.73 -15.30 15.52
CA SER A 332 -8.87 -14.18 15.87
C SER A 332 -7.39 -14.52 15.64
N MET A 333 -6.50 -13.53 15.68
CA MET A 333 -5.11 -13.72 15.31
C MET A 333 -4.17 -12.89 16.18
N ILE A 334 -3.07 -13.51 16.57
CA ILE A 334 -1.91 -12.82 17.12
C ILE A 334 -0.87 -12.66 16.01
N ARG A 335 -0.49 -11.43 15.70
CA ARG A 335 0.72 -11.15 14.92
C ARG A 335 1.87 -10.93 15.90
N LEU A 336 2.83 -11.85 15.92
CA LEU A 336 3.95 -11.81 16.85
C LEU A 336 5.25 -11.55 16.11
N THR A 337 6.04 -10.61 16.55
CA THR A 337 7.41 -10.40 16.08
C THR A 337 8.29 -11.58 16.51
N VAL A 338 8.88 -12.27 15.55
CA VAL A 338 9.66 -13.50 15.76
C VAL A 338 11.12 -13.37 15.34
N ALA A 339 11.46 -12.39 14.48
CA ALA A 339 12.79 -12.18 13.96
C ALA A 339 13.03 -10.72 13.58
N HIS A 340 14.30 -10.35 13.48
CA HIS A 340 14.76 -9.18 12.72
C HIS A 340 15.11 -9.61 11.30
N TYR A 341 15.00 -8.67 10.34
CA TYR A 341 15.61 -8.86 9.04
C TYR A 341 16.75 -7.86 8.81
N TYR A 342 17.67 -8.28 7.96
CA TYR A 342 18.91 -7.58 7.66
C TYR A 342 19.08 -7.50 6.14
N THR A 343 19.57 -6.38 5.67
CA THR A 343 19.93 -6.20 4.25
C THR A 343 21.19 -7.00 3.90
N PRO A 344 21.55 -7.13 2.63
CA PRO A 344 22.72 -7.92 2.20
C PRO A 344 24.04 -7.55 2.90
N THR A 345 24.26 -6.30 3.20
CA THR A 345 25.46 -5.83 3.95
C THR A 345 25.41 -6.11 5.45
N GLY A 346 24.32 -6.67 5.96
CA GLY A 346 24.13 -6.95 7.39
C GLY A 346 23.53 -5.80 8.19
N ARG A 347 23.03 -4.74 7.55
CA ARG A 347 22.37 -3.63 8.21
C ARG A 347 21.03 -4.08 8.80
N CYS A 348 20.84 -3.87 10.11
CA CYS A 348 19.51 -3.84 10.69
C CYS A 348 18.91 -2.45 10.49
N ILE A 349 17.84 -2.35 9.74
CA ILE A 349 17.21 -1.06 9.42
C ILE A 349 16.16 -0.63 10.46
N GLN A 350 15.88 -1.49 11.46
CA GLN A 350 14.88 -1.20 12.48
C GLN A 350 15.23 0.10 13.21
N LYS A 351 14.30 1.06 13.19
CA LYS A 351 14.44 2.26 14.02
C LYS A 351 14.30 1.92 15.50
N PRO A 352 14.97 2.65 16.41
CA PRO A 352 14.88 2.41 17.84
C PRO A 352 13.44 2.47 18.35
N PHE A 353 13.12 1.61 19.32
CA PHE A 353 11.86 1.66 20.07
C PHE A 353 12.08 1.23 21.51
N LYS A 354 11.18 1.66 22.39
CA LYS A 354 11.13 1.19 23.77
C LYS A 354 9.96 0.24 23.92
N PRO A 355 10.14 -0.96 24.51
CA PRO A 355 9.04 -1.85 24.81
C PRO A 355 7.95 -1.15 25.62
N GLY A 356 6.70 -1.27 25.18
CA GLY A 356 5.55 -0.63 25.81
C GLY A 356 5.27 0.82 25.39
N ASP A 357 6.12 1.44 24.58
CA ASP A 357 5.96 2.82 24.11
C ASP A 357 5.67 2.88 22.61
N LYS A 358 4.47 2.45 22.26
CA LYS A 358 3.99 2.53 20.86
C LYS A 358 3.76 3.96 20.40
N LYS A 359 3.37 4.86 21.31
CA LYS A 359 3.03 6.24 20.97
C LYS A 359 4.23 7.00 20.42
N ASP A 360 5.37 6.92 21.10
CA ASP A 360 6.62 7.55 20.62
C ASP A 360 7.05 6.98 19.28
N TYR A 361 6.91 5.66 19.09
CA TYR A 361 7.23 5.01 17.84
C TYR A 361 6.38 5.51 16.67
N ASP A 362 5.07 5.68 16.89
CA ASP A 362 4.13 6.16 15.86
C ASP A 362 4.35 7.66 15.56
N MET A 363 4.85 8.44 16.50
CA MET A 363 5.13 9.88 16.34
C MET A 363 6.49 10.18 15.68
N ASP A 364 7.32 9.19 15.42
CA ASP A 364 8.69 9.35 14.87
C ASP A 364 8.74 10.23 13.60
N ILE A 365 7.84 10.03 12.64
CA ILE A 365 7.81 10.83 11.40
C ILE A 365 7.58 12.32 11.72
N ASN A 366 6.72 12.63 12.69
CA ASN A 366 6.48 14.02 13.11
C ASN A 366 7.72 14.62 13.79
N GLU A 367 8.43 13.83 14.60
CA GLU A 367 9.67 14.27 15.22
C GLU A 367 10.79 14.47 14.18
N ARG A 368 10.89 13.59 13.17
CA ARG A 368 11.81 13.75 12.04
C ARG A 368 11.52 15.04 11.27
N LEU A 369 10.23 15.36 11.03
CA LEU A 369 9.84 16.63 10.39
C LEU A 369 10.25 17.84 11.23
N LYS A 370 10.00 17.83 12.55
CA LYS A 370 10.40 18.91 13.47
C LYS A 370 11.91 19.11 13.52
N LYS A 371 12.69 18.03 13.43
CA LYS A 371 14.16 18.08 13.38
C LYS A 371 14.72 18.49 12.02
N GLY A 372 13.88 18.70 11.02
CA GLY A 372 14.30 19.05 9.66
C GLY A 372 14.78 17.88 8.81
N GLU A 373 14.70 16.64 9.29
CA GLU A 373 15.20 15.46 8.56
C GLU A 373 14.45 15.16 7.25
N LEU A 374 13.22 15.66 7.08
CA LEU A 374 12.47 15.51 5.82
C LEU A 374 12.77 16.65 4.83
N THR A 375 13.34 17.75 5.29
CA THR A 375 13.56 18.97 4.48
C THR A 375 15.03 19.27 4.19
N CYS A 376 15.95 18.66 4.96
CA CYS A 376 17.37 18.87 4.80
C CYS A 376 18.16 17.58 5.09
N ARG A 377 19.00 17.16 4.13
CA ARG A 377 19.86 15.99 4.28
C ARG A 377 20.80 16.08 5.48
N ASP A 378 21.38 17.25 5.70
CA ASP A 378 22.39 17.48 6.73
C ASP A 378 21.82 17.42 8.17
N SER A 379 20.49 17.44 8.30
CA SER A 379 19.80 17.23 9.58
C SER A 379 19.72 15.75 9.98
N ILE A 380 20.11 14.82 9.10
CA ILE A 380 20.04 13.37 9.32
C ILE A 380 21.41 12.89 9.83
N HIS A 381 21.45 12.43 11.06
CA HIS A 381 22.69 11.96 11.69
C HIS A 381 22.60 10.48 12.04
N PHE A 382 23.63 9.73 11.70
CA PHE A 382 23.80 8.34 12.07
C PHE A 382 25.08 8.19 12.91
N ALA A 383 25.05 7.30 13.90
CA ALA A 383 26.26 6.94 14.65
C ALA A 383 27.26 6.22 13.72
N ASP A 384 28.55 6.40 13.96
CA ASP A 384 29.59 5.73 13.15
C ASP A 384 29.48 4.21 13.18
N SER A 385 29.00 3.63 14.29
CA SER A 385 28.73 2.20 14.42
C SER A 385 27.62 1.67 13.52
N LEU A 386 26.85 2.55 12.86
CA LEU A 386 25.77 2.21 11.94
C LEU A 386 26.16 2.43 10.46
N LYS A 387 27.42 2.73 10.19
CA LYS A 387 27.96 2.83 8.84
C LYS A 387 28.33 1.45 8.31
N TYR A 388 27.95 1.19 7.07
CA TYR A 388 28.25 -0.01 6.31
C TYR A 388 28.68 0.40 4.90
N GLU A 389 29.19 -0.55 4.14
CA GLU A 389 29.54 -0.34 2.73
C GLU A 389 28.73 -1.27 1.83
N THR A 390 28.34 -0.78 0.66
CA THR A 390 27.70 -1.60 -0.37
C THR A 390 28.69 -2.67 -0.88
N LEU A 391 28.15 -3.75 -1.46
CA LEU A 391 28.95 -4.96 -1.71
C LEU A 391 29.90 -4.84 -2.91
N ASN A 392 29.57 -4.02 -3.91
CA ASN A 392 30.34 -3.94 -5.14
C ASN A 392 31.11 -2.61 -5.27
N ASP A 393 30.44 -1.49 -5.01
CA ASP A 393 31.01 -0.15 -5.21
C ASP A 393 31.59 0.47 -3.92
N HIS A 394 31.42 -0.21 -2.76
CA HIS A 394 31.89 0.25 -1.44
C HIS A 394 31.39 1.66 -1.07
N ARG A 395 30.16 1.98 -1.44
CA ARG A 395 29.51 3.25 -1.07
C ARG A 395 29.03 3.18 0.38
N THR A 396 29.12 4.29 1.09
CA THR A 396 28.62 4.35 2.49
C THR A 396 27.09 4.28 2.52
N VAL A 397 26.56 3.35 3.31
CA VAL A 397 25.14 3.19 3.62
C VAL A 397 24.95 3.05 5.14
N TYR A 398 23.72 3.24 5.61
CA TYR A 398 23.46 3.34 7.06
C TYR A 398 22.41 2.32 7.50
N GLY A 399 22.54 1.84 8.74
CA GLY A 399 21.55 1.03 9.45
C GLY A 399 20.84 1.81 10.55
N GLY A 400 19.94 1.13 11.31
CA GLY A 400 19.37 1.66 12.54
C GLY A 400 18.24 2.68 12.41
N GLY A 401 17.68 2.88 11.21
CA GLY A 401 16.60 3.86 11.05
C GLY A 401 16.02 3.98 9.65
N GLY A 402 15.81 2.85 8.96
CA GLY A 402 15.33 2.80 7.59
C GLY A 402 16.44 2.85 6.54
N ILE A 403 16.05 2.87 5.28
CA ILE A 403 16.94 3.02 4.13
C ILE A 403 17.13 4.51 3.86
N MET A 404 18.37 5.00 3.98
CA MET A 404 18.74 6.33 3.53
C MET A 404 18.87 6.31 2.01
N PRO A 405 18.16 7.17 1.27
CA PRO A 405 18.27 7.19 -0.19
C PRO A 405 19.66 7.64 -0.63
N ASP A 406 20.08 7.19 -1.81
CA ASP A 406 21.33 7.63 -2.44
C ASP A 406 21.22 9.10 -2.86
N ILE A 407 20.07 9.48 -3.40
CA ILE A 407 19.73 10.85 -3.79
C ILE A 407 18.57 11.34 -2.91
N PHE A 408 18.88 12.28 -2.04
CA PHE A 408 17.89 12.88 -1.15
C PHE A 408 17.07 13.96 -1.87
N VAL A 409 15.74 13.86 -1.77
CA VAL A 409 14.80 14.86 -2.29
C VAL A 409 14.06 15.49 -1.11
N PRO A 410 14.26 16.76 -0.79
CA PRO A 410 13.61 17.40 0.35
C PRO A 410 12.09 17.48 0.17
N LEU A 411 11.36 17.40 1.28
CA LEU A 411 9.93 17.68 1.30
C LEU A 411 9.70 19.18 1.13
N ASP A 412 8.98 19.56 0.08
CA ASP A 412 8.54 20.95 -0.08
C ASP A 412 7.31 21.22 0.81
N THR A 413 7.55 21.79 1.97
CA THR A 413 6.50 22.14 2.94
C THR A 413 5.64 23.34 2.51
N MET A 414 6.10 24.10 1.52
CA MET A 414 5.35 25.25 0.98
C MET A 414 4.26 24.80 0.00
N LYS A 415 4.48 23.70 -0.70
CA LYS A 415 3.57 23.12 -1.68
C LYS A 415 2.32 22.51 -1.02
N TYR A 416 2.50 21.83 0.10
CA TYR A 416 1.44 21.10 0.80
C TYR A 416 0.85 21.95 1.92
N THR A 417 -0.16 22.76 1.59
CA THR A 417 -0.81 23.63 2.58
C THR A 417 -1.74 22.86 3.53
N ARG A 418 -1.85 23.35 4.76
CA ARG A 418 -2.78 22.77 5.75
C ARG A 418 -4.24 22.92 5.30
N TYR A 419 -4.56 24.00 4.59
CA TYR A 419 -5.86 24.24 4.01
C TYR A 419 -6.27 23.15 3.04
N HIS A 420 -5.42 22.86 2.03
CA HIS A 420 -5.65 21.79 1.05
C HIS A 420 -5.83 20.43 1.74
N SER A 421 -4.93 20.07 2.66
CA SER A 421 -5.02 18.81 3.42
C SER A 421 -6.35 18.65 4.17
N LYS A 422 -6.90 19.73 4.76
CA LYS A 422 -8.20 19.68 5.43
C LYS A 422 -9.37 19.48 4.45
N LEU A 423 -9.34 20.12 3.27
CA LEU A 423 -10.34 19.92 2.21
C LEU A 423 -10.36 18.47 1.73
N VAL A 424 -9.17 17.87 1.56
CA VAL A 424 -9.02 16.45 1.22
C VAL A 424 -9.58 15.55 2.33
N ALA A 425 -9.15 15.76 3.58
CA ALA A 425 -9.54 14.95 4.73
C ALA A 425 -11.07 14.95 4.97
N LYS A 426 -11.75 16.07 4.71
CA LYS A 426 -13.21 16.17 4.77
C LYS A 426 -13.93 15.63 3.52
N GLY A 427 -13.19 15.18 2.49
CA GLY A 427 -13.76 14.65 1.26
C GLY A 427 -14.46 15.68 0.37
N ILE A 428 -14.27 16.98 0.63
CA ILE A 428 -14.94 18.07 -0.10
C ILE A 428 -14.54 18.05 -1.57
N ILE A 429 -13.24 17.92 -1.85
CA ILE A 429 -12.69 17.88 -3.21
C ILE A 429 -13.31 16.72 -4.01
N VAL A 430 -13.26 15.52 -3.47
CA VAL A 430 -13.79 14.32 -4.14
C VAL A 430 -15.29 14.45 -4.40
N THR A 431 -16.06 14.95 -3.43
CA THR A 431 -17.52 15.14 -3.56
C THR A 431 -17.86 16.12 -4.70
N LYS A 432 -17.13 17.22 -4.82
CA LYS A 432 -17.36 18.22 -5.88
C LYS A 432 -16.93 17.68 -7.26
N ILE A 433 -15.81 16.99 -7.32
CA ILE A 433 -15.35 16.33 -8.57
C ILE A 433 -16.39 15.36 -9.09
N LEU A 434 -16.96 14.51 -8.23
CA LEU A 434 -17.97 13.53 -8.64
C LEU A 434 -19.22 14.19 -9.23
N LYS A 435 -19.71 15.28 -8.61
CA LYS A 435 -20.83 16.05 -9.15
C LYS A 435 -20.49 16.71 -10.49
N TYR A 436 -19.29 17.30 -10.57
CA TYR A 436 -18.80 17.91 -11.80
C TYR A 436 -18.65 16.86 -12.93
N PHE A 437 -18.05 15.72 -12.61
CA PHE A 437 -17.85 14.62 -13.57
C PHE A 437 -19.20 14.07 -14.07
N ASP A 438 -20.15 13.81 -13.18
CA ASP A 438 -21.48 13.30 -13.55
C ASP A 438 -22.20 14.27 -14.50
N LYS A 439 -22.16 15.58 -14.20
CA LYS A 439 -22.76 16.63 -15.04
C LYS A 439 -22.10 16.75 -16.41
N ASN A 440 -20.78 16.60 -16.50
CA ASN A 440 -19.99 16.84 -17.71
C ASN A 440 -19.53 15.54 -18.39
N ARG A 441 -20.01 14.38 -17.96
CA ARG A 441 -19.56 13.05 -18.40
C ARG A 441 -19.43 12.92 -19.91
N LYS A 442 -20.46 13.35 -20.67
CA LYS A 442 -20.47 13.22 -22.13
C LYS A 442 -19.29 13.94 -22.80
N THR A 443 -18.94 15.12 -22.31
CA THR A 443 -17.81 15.92 -22.82
C THR A 443 -16.48 15.33 -22.37
N LEU A 444 -16.37 14.96 -21.10
CA LEU A 444 -15.15 14.41 -20.53
C LEU A 444 -14.77 13.05 -21.15
N MET A 445 -15.74 12.23 -21.50
CA MET A 445 -15.49 10.94 -22.16
C MET A 445 -15.13 11.04 -23.64
N GLN A 446 -15.02 12.25 -24.22
CA GLN A 446 -14.57 12.45 -25.59
C GLN A 446 -13.06 12.52 -25.75
N TYR A 447 -12.30 12.65 -24.66
CA TYR A 447 -10.84 12.61 -24.73
C TYR A 447 -10.37 11.24 -25.24
N PRO A 448 -9.55 11.18 -26.31
CA PRO A 448 -9.15 9.91 -26.93
C PRO A 448 -8.16 9.13 -26.06
N ASP A 449 -7.27 9.82 -25.36
CA ASP A 449 -6.21 9.25 -24.55
C ASP A 449 -5.74 10.22 -23.44
N VAL A 450 -4.88 9.70 -22.58
CA VAL A 450 -4.31 10.46 -21.44
C VAL A 450 -3.42 11.61 -21.90
N ALA A 451 -2.68 11.44 -22.99
CA ALA A 451 -1.75 12.45 -23.49
C ALA A 451 -2.50 13.71 -23.96
N GLU A 452 -3.56 13.54 -24.76
CA GLU A 452 -4.40 14.67 -25.19
C GLU A 452 -5.12 15.31 -24.00
N PHE A 453 -5.62 14.50 -23.05
CA PHE A 453 -6.21 15.01 -21.82
C PHE A 453 -5.21 15.83 -20.99
N LYS A 454 -3.99 15.33 -20.80
CA LYS A 454 -2.93 16.08 -20.08
C LYS A 454 -2.65 17.43 -20.73
N LYS A 455 -2.63 17.47 -22.06
CA LYS A 455 -2.29 18.66 -22.83
C LYS A 455 -3.40 19.71 -22.83
N SER A 456 -4.65 19.28 -22.99
CA SER A 456 -5.75 20.21 -23.33
C SER A 456 -6.76 20.44 -22.20
N TYR A 457 -6.87 19.52 -21.22
CA TYR A 457 -7.80 19.72 -20.11
C TYR A 457 -7.19 20.63 -19.04
N GLU A 458 -7.92 21.65 -18.67
CA GLU A 458 -7.63 22.52 -17.52
C GLU A 458 -8.78 22.45 -16.51
N THR A 459 -8.44 22.40 -15.24
CA THR A 459 -9.44 22.44 -14.17
C THR A 459 -10.15 23.79 -14.14
N PRO A 460 -11.48 23.85 -14.34
CA PRO A 460 -12.20 25.12 -14.38
C PRO A 460 -12.11 25.87 -13.05
N MET A 461 -11.85 27.18 -13.12
CA MET A 461 -11.87 28.03 -11.92
C MET A 461 -13.20 27.98 -11.16
N SER A 462 -14.31 27.85 -11.89
CA SER A 462 -15.64 27.71 -11.27
C SER A 462 -15.74 26.49 -10.35
N LEU A 463 -15.06 25.36 -10.67
CA LEU A 463 -15.03 24.18 -9.82
C LEU A 463 -14.16 24.42 -8.58
N LEU A 464 -13.05 25.11 -8.71
CA LEU A 464 -12.20 25.51 -7.58
C LEU A 464 -12.97 26.45 -6.63
N ASP A 465 -13.70 27.43 -7.17
CA ASP A 465 -14.53 28.34 -6.38
C ASP A 465 -15.66 27.60 -5.65
N GLU A 466 -16.26 26.58 -6.27
CA GLU A 466 -17.27 25.75 -5.61
C GLU A 466 -16.67 24.93 -4.46
N ILE A 467 -15.44 24.45 -4.60
CA ILE A 467 -14.71 23.72 -3.55
C ILE A 467 -14.38 24.66 -2.37
N VAL A 468 -13.86 25.85 -2.68
CA VAL A 468 -13.56 26.88 -1.67
C VAL A 468 -14.83 27.26 -0.88
N LYS A 469 -15.91 27.59 -1.57
CA LYS A 469 -17.21 27.94 -0.94
C LYS A 469 -17.77 26.81 -0.08
N GLU A 470 -17.63 25.56 -0.52
CA GLU A 470 -18.08 24.41 0.28
C GLU A 470 -17.17 24.21 1.50
N GLY A 471 -15.87 24.42 1.35
CA GLY A 471 -14.92 24.41 2.45
C GLY A 471 -15.31 25.42 3.54
N GLU A 472 -15.63 26.64 3.15
CA GLU A 472 -16.08 27.69 4.06
C GLU A 472 -17.35 27.29 4.84
N LYS A 473 -18.33 26.68 4.17
CA LYS A 473 -19.57 26.19 4.82
C LYS A 473 -19.28 25.08 5.83
N GLU A 474 -18.30 24.22 5.53
CA GLU A 474 -17.86 23.12 6.38
C GLU A 474 -16.83 23.56 7.45
N GLY A 475 -16.57 24.86 7.59
CA GLY A 475 -15.61 25.42 8.55
C GLY A 475 -14.15 25.14 8.20
N VAL A 476 -13.85 24.93 6.92
CA VAL A 476 -12.48 24.81 6.39
C VAL A 476 -12.13 26.09 5.64
N THR A 477 -11.36 26.95 6.27
CA THR A 477 -10.87 28.20 5.67
C THR A 477 -9.35 28.21 5.62
N PRO A 478 -8.75 28.89 4.63
CA PRO A 478 -7.32 29.15 4.64
C PRO A 478 -6.95 30.08 5.79
N LYS A 479 -5.73 30.05 6.24
CA LYS A 479 -5.20 30.95 7.28
C LYS A 479 -5.19 32.39 6.79
N ASP A 480 -4.80 32.58 5.56
CA ASP A 480 -4.68 33.87 4.85
C ASP A 480 -4.83 33.66 3.34
N GLU A 481 -4.88 34.76 2.58
CA GLU A 481 -5.00 34.70 1.11
C GLU A 481 -3.77 34.07 0.46
N GLU A 482 -2.57 34.20 1.06
CA GLU A 482 -1.34 33.59 0.55
C GLU A 482 -1.42 32.05 0.61
N GLU A 483 -1.89 31.46 1.71
CA GLU A 483 -2.11 30.01 1.82
C GLU A 483 -3.12 29.53 0.76
N LYS A 484 -4.20 30.31 0.53
CA LYS A 484 -5.19 29.99 -0.50
C LYS A 484 -4.56 29.97 -1.88
N GLN A 485 -3.83 31.02 -2.25
CA GLN A 485 -3.19 31.12 -3.57
C GLN A 485 -2.16 30.01 -3.82
N ARG A 486 -1.44 29.58 -2.79
CA ARG A 486 -0.52 28.44 -2.88
C ARG A 486 -1.25 27.10 -3.03
N ALA A 487 -2.43 26.94 -2.41
CA ALA A 487 -3.20 25.70 -2.48
C ALA A 487 -3.87 25.47 -3.84
N LEU A 488 -4.32 26.53 -4.52
CA LEU A 488 -5.12 26.42 -5.74
C LEU A 488 -4.45 25.64 -6.87
N PRO A 489 -3.16 25.82 -7.21
CA PRO A 489 -2.51 25.06 -8.26
C PRO A 489 -2.45 23.55 -7.97
N GLU A 490 -2.13 23.17 -6.74
CA GLU A 490 -2.08 21.76 -6.33
C GLU A 490 -3.48 21.12 -6.27
N MET A 491 -4.49 21.89 -5.83
CA MET A 491 -5.89 21.47 -5.90
C MET A 491 -6.32 21.24 -7.35
N ALA A 492 -6.01 22.16 -8.26
CA ALA A 492 -6.33 22.04 -9.69
C ALA A 492 -5.71 20.79 -10.29
N ARG A 493 -4.44 20.51 -9.96
CA ARG A 493 -3.72 19.32 -10.43
C ARG A 493 -4.30 18.03 -9.87
N GLN A 494 -4.61 17.99 -8.58
CA GLN A 494 -5.28 16.85 -7.97
C GLN A 494 -6.64 16.57 -8.61
N ILE A 495 -7.42 17.61 -8.87
CA ILE A 495 -8.72 17.52 -9.57
C ILE A 495 -8.53 16.94 -10.97
N LYS A 496 -7.58 17.47 -11.75
CA LYS A 496 -7.23 16.96 -13.08
C LYS A 496 -6.87 15.49 -13.03
N ALA A 497 -6.00 15.07 -12.10
CA ALA A 497 -5.60 13.68 -11.93
C ALA A 497 -6.78 12.75 -11.56
N LEU A 498 -7.65 13.18 -10.66
CA LEU A 498 -8.85 12.40 -10.29
C LEU A 498 -9.85 12.28 -11.44
N ILE A 499 -10.01 13.31 -12.25
CA ILE A 499 -10.84 13.24 -13.47
C ILE A 499 -10.20 12.31 -14.50
N ALA A 500 -8.88 12.36 -14.71
CA ALA A 500 -8.18 11.43 -15.59
C ALA A 500 -8.39 9.97 -15.18
N ARG A 501 -8.32 9.67 -13.86
CA ARG A 501 -8.65 8.35 -13.32
C ARG A 501 -10.06 7.89 -13.69
N ASP A 502 -11.03 8.79 -13.54
CA ASP A 502 -12.46 8.45 -13.72
C ASP A 502 -12.83 8.33 -15.21
N ILE A 503 -12.06 8.96 -16.11
CA ILE A 503 -12.19 8.80 -17.58
C ILE A 503 -11.51 7.52 -18.06
N PHE A 504 -10.26 7.29 -17.64
CA PHE A 504 -9.39 6.24 -18.17
C PHE A 504 -9.14 5.12 -17.15
N THR A 505 -8.04 5.24 -16.37
CA THR A 505 -7.60 4.22 -15.43
C THR A 505 -6.87 4.84 -14.23
N GLN A 506 -6.57 4.01 -13.23
CA GLN A 506 -5.70 4.40 -12.12
C GLN A 506 -4.30 4.84 -12.60
N SER A 507 -3.75 4.24 -13.66
CA SER A 507 -2.48 4.68 -14.27
C SER A 507 -2.54 6.13 -14.73
N ALA A 508 -3.65 6.56 -15.35
CA ALA A 508 -3.83 7.93 -15.80
C ALA A 508 -3.79 8.96 -14.65
N TYR A 509 -4.26 8.59 -13.47
CA TYR A 509 -4.09 9.41 -12.27
C TYR A 509 -2.61 9.70 -12.01
N TYR A 510 -1.77 8.66 -12.01
CA TYR A 510 -0.34 8.80 -11.76
C TYR A 510 0.38 9.53 -12.88
N GLU A 511 0.01 9.32 -14.13
CA GLU A 511 0.57 10.07 -15.26
C GLU A 511 0.34 11.59 -15.15
N VAL A 512 -0.77 12.01 -14.52
CA VAL A 512 -1.07 13.44 -14.31
C VAL A 512 -0.46 13.97 -13.02
N ILE A 513 -0.61 13.26 -11.90
CA ILE A 513 -0.16 13.77 -10.59
C ILE A 513 1.36 13.78 -10.45
N ASN A 514 2.04 12.86 -11.11
CA ASN A 514 3.49 12.74 -11.06
C ASN A 514 4.23 13.94 -11.66
N ASP A 515 3.59 14.73 -12.52
CA ASP A 515 4.19 15.98 -13.04
C ASP A 515 4.56 16.96 -11.90
N SER A 516 3.93 16.82 -10.73
CA SER A 516 4.25 17.61 -9.52
C SER A 516 4.97 16.82 -8.43
N ASN A 517 5.30 15.56 -8.64
CA ASN A 517 5.99 14.75 -7.65
C ASN A 517 7.50 14.95 -7.77
N ASP A 518 8.11 15.66 -6.81
CA ASP A 518 9.52 16.03 -6.86
C ASP A 518 10.43 14.80 -6.83
N ILE A 519 10.07 13.74 -6.10
CA ILE A 519 10.81 12.47 -6.06
C ILE A 519 10.74 11.77 -7.43
N TYR A 520 9.57 11.77 -8.06
CA TYR A 520 9.40 11.21 -9.40
C TYR A 520 10.23 11.99 -10.43
N ASN A 521 10.15 13.31 -10.41
CA ASN A 521 10.88 14.17 -11.35
C ASN A 521 12.39 13.99 -11.22
N GLU A 522 12.90 13.88 -9.98
CA GLU A 522 14.32 13.59 -9.75
C GLU A 522 14.67 12.17 -10.22
N GLY A 523 13.83 11.17 -9.96
CA GLY A 523 14.03 9.82 -10.48
C GLY A 523 14.10 9.75 -12.00
N VAL A 524 13.24 10.51 -12.69
CA VAL A 524 13.27 10.62 -14.16
C VAL A 524 14.55 11.30 -14.63
N ARG A 525 15.00 12.35 -13.95
CA ARG A 525 16.28 13.03 -14.27
C ARG A 525 17.45 12.06 -14.15
N ILE A 526 17.53 11.31 -13.05
CA ILE A 526 18.60 10.35 -12.78
C ILE A 526 18.64 9.23 -13.84
N ILE A 527 17.51 8.60 -14.13
CA ILE A 527 17.48 7.48 -15.09
C ILE A 527 17.81 7.94 -16.52
N ARG A 528 17.38 9.14 -16.90
CA ARG A 528 17.78 9.78 -18.18
C ARG A 528 19.28 10.00 -18.26
N GLU A 529 19.89 10.55 -17.20
CA GLU A 529 21.32 10.77 -17.13
C GLU A 529 22.10 9.45 -17.23
N MET A 530 21.69 8.41 -16.50
CA MET A 530 22.29 7.08 -16.59
C MET A 530 22.20 6.52 -18.03
N ASN A 531 21.03 6.64 -18.67
CA ASN A 531 20.81 6.12 -20.03
C ASN A 531 21.61 6.89 -21.12
N THR A 532 21.83 8.18 -20.92
CA THR A 532 22.52 9.02 -21.93
C THR A 532 24.03 9.03 -21.76
N THR A 533 24.51 8.98 -20.53
CA THR A 533 25.95 9.11 -20.23
C THR A 533 26.63 7.76 -19.99
N GLY A 534 25.85 6.68 -19.75
CA GLY A 534 26.37 5.38 -19.33
C GLY A 534 26.93 5.36 -17.89
N LYS A 535 26.70 6.42 -17.11
CA LYS A 535 27.14 6.49 -15.70
C LYS A 535 26.53 5.36 -14.89
N LYS A 536 27.36 4.75 -14.05
CA LYS A 536 26.97 3.70 -13.11
C LYS A 536 26.41 4.31 -11.80
N VAL A 537 25.80 3.47 -10.98
CA VAL A 537 25.24 3.86 -9.67
C VAL A 537 26.23 4.70 -8.85
N ARG A 538 27.47 4.25 -8.73
CA ARG A 538 28.53 4.96 -7.99
C ARG A 538 28.74 6.40 -8.46
N GLU A 539 28.74 6.64 -9.77
CA GLU A 539 28.99 7.97 -10.35
C GLU A 539 27.80 8.91 -10.22
N MET A 540 26.60 8.34 -9.99
CA MET A 540 25.37 9.11 -9.75
C MET A 540 25.20 9.50 -8.29
N THR A 541 25.95 8.86 -7.38
CA THR A 541 25.75 8.96 -5.92
C THR A 541 26.94 9.63 -5.20
N GLN A 542 27.96 10.04 -5.92
CA GLN A 542 29.07 10.89 -5.47
C GLN A 542 28.68 12.36 -5.57
#